data_2357d3229161268525fae96f87e2e29e
#
_entry.id   2357d3229161268525fae96f87e2e29e
#
_cell.length_a   1.000
_cell.length_b   1.000
_cell.length_c   1.000
_cell.angle_alpha   90.00
_cell.angle_beta   90.00
_cell.angle_gamma   90.00
#
_symmetry.space_group_name_H-M   'P 1'
#
loop_
_entity.id
_entity.type
_entity.pdbx_description
1 polymer ?
#
loop_
_entity_poly.entity_id
_entity_poly.type
_entity_poly.pdbx_seq_one_letter_code
_entity_poly.pdbx_strand_id
1 'polypeptide(L)'
;VEILIRRHNRQKGGNRAAYADLERAGAMFVYCGRPGPLGNPFRVGRNYSKQRAVDDYRLLLGEDYAKHFPADKVEYVRTRALERIQQIAKKVRRNPTAHRIVLLCPCYVEGEPCHAEVIREKLLEVLEVAK
;
A
#
# COMPACT_ATOMS: atom_id res chain seq x y z
N VAL A 1 6.50 3.01 -14.56
CA VAL A 1 5.64 2.08 -13.81
C VAL A 1 4.36 2.79 -13.39
N GLU A 2 3.23 2.20 -13.72
CA GLU A 2 1.92 2.70 -13.32
C GLU A 2 1.46 1.96 -12.06
N ILE A 3 1.03 2.71 -11.05
CA ILE A 3 0.54 2.13 -9.80
C ILE A 3 -0.93 2.49 -9.63
N LEU A 4 -1.78 1.47 -9.68
CA LEU A 4 -3.23 1.61 -9.55
C LEU A 4 -3.66 1.17 -8.17
N ILE A 5 -4.75 1.78 -7.67
CA ILE A 5 -5.38 1.37 -6.42
C ILE A 5 -6.77 0.85 -6.74
N ARG A 6 -7.08 -0.35 -6.25
CA ARG A 6 -8.38 -0.99 -6.47
C ARG A 6 -8.87 -1.64 -5.19
N ARG A 7 -10.18 -1.85 -5.11
CA ARG A 7 -10.76 -2.52 -3.95
C ARG A 7 -10.44 -4.02 -3.99
N HIS A 8 -9.99 -4.56 -2.87
CA HIS A 8 -9.77 -5.98 -2.72
C HIS A 8 -11.12 -6.71 -2.78
N ASN A 9 -11.26 -7.63 -3.74
CA ASN A 9 -12.51 -8.35 -3.96
C ASN A 9 -12.51 -9.66 -3.16
N ARG A 10 -13.48 -9.81 -2.27
CA ARG A 10 -13.64 -11.00 -1.42
C ARG A 10 -14.70 -11.97 -1.94
N GLN A 11 -15.35 -11.64 -3.07
CA GLN A 11 -16.37 -12.49 -3.66
C GLN A 11 -15.73 -13.72 -4.33
N LYS A 12 -16.58 -14.69 -4.67
CA LYS A 12 -16.15 -15.91 -5.40
C LYS A 12 -15.42 -15.52 -6.69
N GLY A 13 -14.24 -16.09 -6.90
CA GLY A 13 -13.36 -15.71 -7.98
C GLY A 13 -12.36 -14.60 -7.64
N GLY A 14 -12.64 -13.84 -6.59
CA GLY A 14 -11.72 -12.85 -6.03
C GLY A 14 -11.27 -11.76 -6.99
N ASN A 15 -10.05 -11.29 -6.82
CA ASN A 15 -9.46 -10.24 -7.64
C ASN A 15 -9.18 -10.69 -9.08
N ARG A 16 -8.89 -11.96 -9.26
CA ARG A 16 -8.64 -12.55 -10.58
C ARG A 16 -9.85 -12.39 -11.50
N ALA A 17 -11.06 -12.65 -10.98
CA ALA A 17 -12.29 -12.45 -11.74
C ALA A 17 -12.63 -10.98 -11.93
N ALA A 18 -12.49 -10.16 -10.86
CA ALA A 18 -12.83 -8.74 -10.87
C ALA A 18 -11.92 -7.92 -11.79
N TYR A 19 -10.65 -8.29 -11.87
CA TYR A 19 -9.61 -7.51 -12.57
C TYR A 19 -8.90 -8.35 -13.63
N ALA A 20 -9.67 -9.17 -14.34
CA ALA A 20 -9.15 -10.11 -15.34
C ALA A 20 -8.31 -9.42 -16.43
N ASP A 21 -8.73 -8.24 -16.87
CA ASP A 21 -7.99 -7.49 -17.90
C ASP A 21 -6.61 -7.06 -17.41
N LEU A 22 -6.52 -6.61 -16.16
CA LEU A 22 -5.24 -6.23 -15.57
C LEU A 22 -4.34 -7.46 -15.36
N GLU A 23 -4.90 -8.58 -14.94
CA GLU A 23 -4.15 -9.83 -14.81
C GLU A 23 -3.59 -10.29 -16.14
N ARG A 24 -4.40 -10.29 -17.20
CA ARG A 24 -3.96 -10.66 -18.54
C ARG A 24 -2.89 -9.75 -19.09
N ALA A 25 -2.90 -8.48 -18.68
CA ALA A 25 -1.87 -7.51 -19.05
C ALA A 25 -0.58 -7.64 -18.23
N GLY A 26 -0.50 -8.61 -17.33
CA GLY A 26 0.70 -8.88 -16.54
C GLY A 26 0.88 -7.99 -15.31
N ALA A 27 -0.19 -7.38 -14.81
CA ALA A 27 -0.11 -6.54 -13.62
C ALA A 27 0.29 -7.34 -12.38
N MET A 28 1.10 -6.74 -11.52
CA MET A 28 1.45 -7.29 -10.22
C MET A 28 0.42 -6.84 -9.18
N PHE A 29 -0.23 -7.79 -8.52
CA PHE A 29 -1.21 -7.49 -7.47
C PHE A 29 -0.56 -7.54 -6.10
N VAL A 30 -0.80 -6.51 -5.29
CA VAL A 30 -0.25 -6.38 -3.93
C VAL A 30 -1.38 -6.10 -2.95
N TYR A 31 -1.54 -6.98 -1.96
CA TYR A 31 -2.53 -6.78 -0.91
C TYR A 31 -2.05 -5.75 0.11
N CYS A 32 -2.88 -4.75 0.40
CA CYS A 32 -2.55 -3.64 1.30
C CYS A 32 -3.42 -3.61 2.56
N GLY A 33 -4.18 -4.66 2.83
CA GLY A 33 -5.05 -4.73 4.01
C GLY A 33 -4.38 -5.40 5.21
N ARG A 34 -5.06 -5.32 6.35
CA ARG A 34 -4.69 -6.08 7.53
C ARG A 34 -5.08 -7.55 7.37
N PRO A 35 -4.34 -8.51 7.92
CA PRO A 35 -3.15 -8.40 8.77
C PRO A 35 -1.83 -8.31 8.01
N GLY A 36 -1.83 -8.07 6.72
CA GLY A 36 -0.61 -7.99 5.92
C GLY A 36 0.32 -6.85 6.33
N PRO A 37 1.58 -6.89 5.90
CA PRO A 37 2.59 -5.92 6.32
C PRO A 37 2.31 -4.48 5.87
N LEU A 38 1.48 -4.28 4.85
CA LEU A 38 1.11 -2.96 4.35
C LEU A 38 -0.22 -2.45 4.94
N GLY A 39 -0.86 -3.23 5.82
CA GLY A 39 -2.10 -2.84 6.45
C GLY A 39 -1.92 -1.63 7.37
N ASN A 40 -2.88 -0.70 7.32
CA ASN A 40 -2.85 0.47 8.18
C ASN A 40 -3.17 0.08 9.63
N PRO A 41 -2.25 0.33 10.58
CA PRO A 41 -2.51 0.01 11.99
C PRO A 41 -3.49 0.98 12.65
N PHE A 42 -3.70 2.16 12.05
CA PHE A 42 -4.61 3.17 12.58
C PHE A 42 -6.03 2.87 12.13
N ARG A 43 -6.91 2.55 13.09
CA ARG A 43 -8.27 2.14 12.80
C ARG A 43 -9.23 3.33 12.83
N VAL A 44 -10.03 3.47 11.79
CA VAL A 44 -11.11 4.46 11.75
C VAL A 44 -12.12 4.17 12.85
N GLY A 45 -12.55 5.19 13.54
CA GLY A 45 -13.50 5.11 14.63
C GLY A 45 -14.30 6.40 14.80
N ARG A 46 -15.05 6.48 15.90
CA ARG A 46 -15.99 7.57 16.17
C ARG A 46 -15.34 8.95 16.11
N ASN A 47 -14.12 9.09 16.66
CA ASN A 47 -13.38 10.35 16.72
C ASN A 47 -12.08 10.30 15.91
N TYR A 48 -12.02 9.39 14.94
CA TYR A 48 -10.81 9.14 14.17
C TYR A 48 -11.19 8.84 12.72
N SER A 49 -11.11 9.87 11.87
CA SER A 49 -11.55 9.81 10.48
C SER A 49 -10.62 8.99 9.58
N LYS A 50 -11.13 8.60 8.41
CA LYS A 50 -10.30 7.99 7.36
C LYS A 50 -9.13 8.88 6.98
N GLN A 51 -9.35 10.18 6.83
CA GLN A 51 -8.28 11.12 6.47
C GLN A 51 -7.20 11.15 7.53
N ARG A 52 -7.57 11.18 8.81
CA ARG A 52 -6.61 11.16 9.91
C ARG A 52 -5.82 9.85 9.95
N ALA A 53 -6.48 8.72 9.70
CA ALA A 53 -5.81 7.42 9.64
C ALA A 53 -4.78 7.37 8.50
N VAL A 54 -5.10 7.95 7.35
CA VAL A 54 -4.19 8.05 6.21
C VAL A 54 -3.02 9.00 6.53
N ASP A 55 -3.32 10.15 7.12
CA ASP A 55 -2.29 11.13 7.50
C ASP A 55 -1.31 10.54 8.54
N ASP A 56 -1.81 9.82 9.53
CA ASP A 56 -0.97 9.16 10.52
C ASP A 56 -0.13 8.04 9.90
N TYR A 57 -0.68 7.31 8.94
CA TYR A 57 0.09 6.29 8.22
C TYR A 57 1.23 6.93 7.40
N ARG A 58 0.96 8.08 6.79
CA ARG A 58 2.00 8.84 6.07
C ARG A 58 3.12 9.28 7.00
N LEU A 59 2.77 9.77 8.20
CA LEU A 59 3.75 10.13 9.22
C LEU A 59 4.56 8.91 9.68
N LEU A 60 3.89 7.77 9.87
CA LEU A 60 4.54 6.53 10.30
C LEU A 60 5.60 6.06 9.29
N LEU A 61 5.32 6.16 8.00
CA LEU A 61 6.25 5.75 6.95
C LEU A 61 7.27 6.83 6.59
N GLY A 62 7.13 8.03 7.14
CA GLY A 62 8.03 9.14 6.90
C GLY A 62 9.31 9.08 7.73
N GLU A 63 10.26 9.95 7.41
CA GLU A 63 11.55 10.02 8.09
C GLU A 63 11.44 10.54 9.52
N ASP A 64 10.46 11.41 9.79
CA ASP A 64 10.26 12.04 11.08
C ASP A 64 9.29 11.29 12.01
N TYR A 65 9.05 10.01 11.74
CA TYR A 65 8.07 9.21 12.49
C TYR A 65 8.31 9.23 14.01
N ALA A 66 9.56 9.24 14.43
CA ALA A 66 9.93 9.19 15.86
C ALA A 66 9.49 10.44 16.63
N LYS A 67 9.26 11.56 15.93
CA LYS A 67 8.74 12.80 16.53
C LYS A 67 7.25 12.71 16.86
N HIS A 68 6.54 11.80 16.22
CA HIS A 68 5.07 11.69 16.29
C HIS A 68 4.58 10.47 17.04
N PHE A 69 5.40 9.42 17.15
CA PHE A 69 4.99 8.14 17.73
C PHE A 69 6.06 7.59 18.68
N PRO A 70 5.64 6.88 19.75
CA PRO A 70 6.58 6.14 20.60
C PRO A 70 7.26 5.04 19.79
N ALA A 71 8.59 5.02 19.75
CA ALA A 71 9.38 4.13 18.92
C ALA A 71 9.09 2.64 19.16
N ASP A 72 8.92 2.25 20.42
CA ASP A 72 8.68 0.86 20.81
C ASP A 72 7.35 0.29 20.29
N LYS A 73 6.35 1.15 20.03
CA LYS A 73 5.02 0.71 19.58
C LYS A 73 4.85 0.61 18.08
N VAL A 74 5.58 1.43 17.34
CA VAL A 74 5.35 1.56 15.89
C VAL A 74 6.48 1.02 15.03
N GLU A 75 7.67 0.84 15.62
CA GLU A 75 8.85 0.48 14.85
C GLU A 75 8.71 -0.86 14.12
N TYR A 76 8.13 -1.86 14.76
CA TYR A 76 7.88 -3.17 14.14
C TYR A 76 6.97 -3.05 12.92
N VAL A 77 5.85 -2.33 13.05
CA VAL A 77 4.88 -2.13 11.97
C VAL A 77 5.53 -1.37 10.82
N ARG A 78 6.24 -0.29 11.14
CA ARG A 78 6.93 0.54 10.16
C ARG A 78 7.98 -0.27 9.39
N THR A 79 8.80 -1.02 10.10
CA THR A 79 9.86 -1.83 9.50
C THR A 79 9.29 -2.86 8.53
N ARG A 80 8.23 -3.57 8.93
CA ARG A 80 7.57 -4.55 8.07
C ARG A 80 7.02 -3.92 6.79
N ALA A 81 6.38 -2.75 6.91
CA ALA A 81 5.82 -2.05 5.76
C ALA A 81 6.92 -1.60 4.80
N LEU A 82 7.98 -0.98 5.31
CA LEU A 82 9.08 -0.49 4.48
C LEU A 82 9.85 -1.64 3.81
N GLU A 83 10.06 -2.75 4.51
CA GLU A 83 10.69 -3.95 3.94
C GLU A 83 9.83 -4.51 2.79
N ARG A 84 8.52 -4.57 2.98
CA ARG A 84 7.62 -5.05 1.93
C ARG A 84 7.66 -4.15 0.70
N ILE A 85 7.69 -2.83 0.90
CA ILE A 85 7.82 -1.87 -0.19
C ILE A 85 9.13 -2.09 -0.96
N GLN A 86 10.22 -2.32 -0.27
CA GLN A 86 11.51 -2.62 -0.91
C GLN A 86 11.47 -3.94 -1.69
N GLN A 87 10.81 -4.96 -1.17
CA GLN A 87 10.65 -6.24 -1.87
C GLN A 87 9.85 -6.07 -3.17
N ILE A 88 8.78 -5.27 -3.13
CA ILE A 88 7.97 -4.98 -4.32
C ILE A 88 8.82 -4.25 -5.36
N ALA A 89 9.56 -3.24 -4.94
CA ALA A 89 10.44 -2.48 -5.84
C ALA A 89 11.49 -3.38 -6.49
N LYS A 90 12.08 -4.31 -5.74
CA LYS A 90 13.03 -5.29 -6.29
C LYS A 90 12.39 -6.16 -7.36
N LYS A 91 11.18 -6.67 -7.12
CA LYS A 91 10.46 -7.48 -8.11
C LYS A 91 10.19 -6.71 -9.40
N VAL A 92 9.78 -5.45 -9.27
CA VAL A 92 9.51 -4.59 -10.43
C VAL A 92 10.79 -4.39 -11.26
N ARG A 93 11.91 -4.13 -10.60
CA ARG A 93 13.19 -3.91 -11.29
C ARG A 93 13.70 -5.16 -12.01
N ARG A 94 13.43 -6.35 -11.46
CA ARG A 94 13.81 -7.63 -12.06
C ARG A 94 12.92 -8.06 -13.21
N ASN A 95 11.76 -7.47 -13.32
CA ASN A 95 10.80 -7.80 -14.37
C ASN A 95 10.53 -6.58 -15.24
N PRO A 96 11.33 -6.35 -16.30
CA PRO A 96 11.21 -5.16 -17.14
C PRO A 96 9.90 -5.09 -17.92
N THR A 97 9.12 -6.18 -17.96
CA THR A 97 7.81 -6.22 -18.61
C THR A 97 6.67 -5.86 -17.65
N ALA A 98 6.95 -5.79 -16.35
CA ALA A 98 5.95 -5.39 -15.34
C ALA A 98 5.79 -3.88 -15.36
N HIS A 99 4.75 -3.40 -16.05
CA HIS A 99 4.47 -1.97 -16.18
C HIS A 99 3.43 -1.46 -15.20
N ARG A 100 2.69 -2.36 -14.54
CA ARG A 100 1.61 -2.01 -13.63
C ARG A 100 1.69 -2.76 -12.31
N ILE A 101 1.48 -2.02 -11.24
CA ILE A 101 1.27 -2.56 -9.90
C ILE A 101 -0.15 -2.20 -9.50
N VAL A 102 -0.91 -3.15 -9.01
CA VAL A 102 -2.27 -2.93 -8.51
C VAL A 102 -2.28 -3.14 -7.01
N LEU A 103 -2.47 -2.06 -6.26
CA LEU A 103 -2.59 -2.10 -4.80
C LEU A 103 -4.04 -2.41 -4.44
N LEU A 104 -4.26 -3.53 -3.77
CA LEU A 104 -5.60 -4.02 -3.41
C LEU A 104 -5.87 -3.72 -1.94
N CYS A 105 -6.82 -2.83 -1.69
CA CYS A 105 -7.20 -2.45 -0.34
C CYS A 105 -8.67 -2.79 -0.08
N PRO A 106 -9.00 -3.52 1.00
CA PRO A 106 -10.39 -3.90 1.28
C PRO A 106 -11.29 -2.70 1.63
N CYS A 107 -10.70 -1.59 2.06
CA CYS A 107 -11.44 -0.38 2.44
C CYS A 107 -11.45 0.71 1.35
N TYR A 108 -10.89 0.44 0.18
CA TYR A 108 -10.80 1.43 -0.87
C TYR A 108 -12.18 1.79 -1.44
N VAL A 109 -12.47 3.07 -1.46
CA VAL A 109 -13.63 3.66 -2.16
C VAL A 109 -13.11 4.84 -2.96
N GLU A 110 -13.43 4.88 -4.25
CA GLU A 110 -12.99 5.95 -5.13
C GLU A 110 -13.47 7.32 -4.62
N GLY A 111 -12.56 8.28 -4.57
CA GLY A 111 -12.84 9.63 -4.06
C GLY A 111 -12.71 9.78 -2.55
N GLU A 112 -12.47 8.69 -1.81
CA GLU A 112 -12.24 8.75 -0.36
C GLU A 112 -10.78 8.50 -0.03
N PRO A 113 -10.28 9.02 1.11
CA PRO A 113 -8.91 8.75 1.56
C PRO A 113 -8.66 7.25 1.76
N CYS A 114 -7.48 6.77 1.33
CA CYS A 114 -7.07 5.38 1.51
C CYS A 114 -5.56 5.32 1.76
N HIS A 115 -5.13 4.50 2.73
CA HIS A 115 -3.71 4.34 3.04
C HIS A 115 -2.89 3.79 1.87
N ALA A 116 -3.52 3.13 0.91
CA ALA A 116 -2.84 2.67 -0.30
C ALA A 116 -2.23 3.82 -1.09
N GLU A 117 -2.76 5.04 -0.96
CA GLU A 117 -2.17 6.24 -1.56
C GLU A 117 -0.79 6.52 -1.00
N VAL A 118 -0.60 6.32 0.30
CA VAL A 118 0.69 6.48 0.98
C VAL A 118 1.68 5.41 0.48
N ILE A 119 1.22 4.18 0.33
CA ILE A 119 2.05 3.09 -0.21
C ILE A 119 2.49 3.41 -1.63
N ARG A 120 1.58 3.92 -2.46
CA ARG A 120 1.89 4.34 -3.83
C ARG A 120 2.97 5.43 -3.84
N GLU A 121 2.83 6.45 -3.00
CA GLU A 121 3.81 7.52 -2.86
C GLU A 121 5.19 6.96 -2.52
N LYS A 122 5.27 6.05 -1.55
CA LYS A 122 6.53 5.42 -1.13
C LYS A 122 7.14 4.54 -2.20
N LEU A 123 6.32 3.77 -2.92
CA LEU A 123 6.80 2.94 -4.03
C LEU A 123 7.40 3.79 -5.14
N LEU A 124 6.73 4.88 -5.52
CA LEU A 124 7.24 5.80 -6.54
C LEU A 124 8.55 6.42 -6.11
N GLU A 125 8.65 6.85 -4.85
CA GLU A 125 9.86 7.41 -4.27
C GLU A 125 11.03 6.42 -4.36
N VAL A 126 10.82 5.18 -3.92
CA VAL A 126 11.84 4.12 -3.95
C VAL A 126 12.26 3.77 -5.38
N LEU A 127 11.30 3.69 -6.30
CA LEU A 127 11.58 3.36 -7.70
C LEU A 127 12.34 4.47 -8.42
N GLU A 128 12.08 5.73 -8.09
CA GLU A 128 12.78 6.88 -8.68
C GLU A 128 14.23 6.98 -8.20
N VAL A 129 14.48 6.78 -6.91
CA VAL A 129 15.82 6.88 -6.33
C VAL A 129 16.79 5.86 -6.94
N ALA A 130 16.28 4.76 -7.48
CA ALA A 130 17.10 3.68 -8.03
C ALA A 130 17.48 3.83 -9.50
N LYS A 131 17.14 4.94 -10.09
CA LYS A 131 17.53 5.20 -11.50
C LYS A 131 19.02 5.56 -11.62
#